data_ea0964bea80baf795222b2e542c17441
#
_entry.id   ea0964bea80baf795222b2e542c17441
#
_cell.length_a   1.000
_cell.length_b   1.000
_cell.length_c   1.000
_cell.angle_alpha   90.00
_cell.angle_beta   90.00
_cell.angle_gamma   90.00
#
_symmetry.space_group_name_H-M   'P 1'
#
loop_
_entity.id
_entity.type
_entity.pdbx_description
1 polymer ?
#
loop_
_entity_poly.entity_id
_entity_poly.type
_entity_poly.pdbx_seq_one_letter_code
_entity_poly.pdbx_strand_id
1 'polypeptide(L)'
;PQRPPMATLFLAEAGAEVIKVERPGRGEEMRSYDPKWGKDSANFAMLNRGKKSLALDLKDPVQRARLTPLLKDVDIVVEQFRPGVMARLGLGYEDIAAINPKIIYCSITGYGQAGPKAARAGHDLNYIGDSGLLALSCGKPQAPVVPPALIADIAGGTYPAVFNILLALRDRDHNGNGAHLDISMSDNLFPFMYWALAEGQATGQWPGNGDSLVTGGSPRYQLYPTSDGRFVAAAPLEQKFWQAFTDAIGLDAELRDDTQNP
;
A
#
# COMPACT_ATOMS: atom_id res chain seq x y z
N PRO A 1 8.38 -6.65 -4.95
CA PRO A 1 8.22 -5.23 -4.60
C PRO A 1 7.52 -4.50 -5.74
N GLN A 2 6.22 -4.16 -5.55
CA GLN A 2 5.39 -3.56 -6.61
C GLN A 2 5.08 -2.07 -6.36
N ARG A 3 5.68 -1.48 -5.33
CA ARG A 3 5.26 -0.24 -4.67
C ARG A 3 5.47 1.03 -5.49
N PRO A 4 6.70 1.45 -5.82
CA PRO A 4 6.90 2.63 -6.64
C PRO A 4 6.35 2.48 -8.06
N PRO A 5 6.42 1.30 -8.70
CA PRO A 5 5.80 1.15 -10.00
C PRO A 5 4.32 1.55 -10.03
N MET A 6 3.53 1.17 -9.04
CA MET A 6 2.10 1.53 -8.99
C MET A 6 1.90 3.01 -8.63
N ALA A 7 2.62 3.56 -7.63
CA ALA A 7 2.52 4.97 -7.28
C ALA A 7 2.89 5.88 -8.47
N THR A 8 4.00 5.59 -9.12
CA THR A 8 4.44 6.35 -10.30
C THR A 8 3.59 6.07 -11.55
N LEU A 9 2.88 4.94 -11.62
CA LEU A 9 1.87 4.72 -12.64
C LEU A 9 0.69 5.68 -12.47
N PHE A 10 0.17 5.84 -11.25
CA PHE A 10 -0.93 6.77 -11.00
C PHE A 10 -0.56 8.21 -11.34
N LEU A 11 0.66 8.62 -11.04
CA LEU A 11 1.17 9.93 -11.44
C LEU A 11 1.29 10.04 -12.97
N ALA A 12 1.78 9.00 -13.65
CA ALA A 12 1.87 9.00 -15.12
C ALA A 12 0.49 9.07 -15.79
N GLU A 13 -0.50 8.33 -15.27
CA GLU A 13 -1.88 8.37 -15.76
C GLU A 13 -2.57 9.73 -15.49
N ALA A 14 -2.12 10.43 -14.45
CA ALA A 14 -2.55 11.81 -14.17
C ALA A 14 -1.81 12.87 -15.02
N GLY A 15 -0.90 12.46 -15.91
CA GLY A 15 -0.21 13.35 -16.84
C GLY A 15 1.25 13.69 -16.49
N ALA A 16 1.80 13.12 -15.41
CA ALA A 16 3.21 13.33 -15.09
C ALA A 16 4.13 12.58 -16.07
N GLU A 17 5.22 13.21 -16.48
CA GLU A 17 6.29 12.50 -17.17
C GLU A 17 7.12 11.69 -16.16
N VAL A 18 7.11 10.37 -16.32
CA VAL A 18 7.81 9.45 -15.41
C VAL A 18 9.00 8.81 -16.13
N ILE A 19 10.20 9.06 -15.60
CA ILE A 19 11.45 8.44 -16.04
C ILE A 19 11.85 7.38 -15.03
N LYS A 20 11.77 6.13 -15.44
CA LYS A 20 12.16 4.97 -14.63
C LYS A 20 13.63 4.65 -14.87
N VAL A 21 14.45 4.84 -13.84
CA VAL A 21 15.86 4.46 -13.86
C VAL A 21 16.00 2.98 -13.53
N GLU A 22 16.65 2.23 -14.41
CA GLU A 22 16.82 0.79 -14.29
C GLU A 22 18.28 0.40 -14.52
N ARG A 23 18.72 -0.72 -13.93
CA ARG A 23 20.06 -1.26 -14.22
C ARG A 23 20.17 -1.70 -15.68
N PRO A 24 21.34 -1.56 -16.33
CA PRO A 24 21.57 -2.05 -17.69
C PRO A 24 21.35 -3.58 -17.81
N GLY A 25 20.98 -4.01 -19.00
CA GLY A 25 20.81 -5.42 -19.36
C GLY A 25 19.51 -6.01 -18.85
N ARG A 26 19.44 -6.38 -17.57
CA ARG A 26 18.27 -7.05 -17.00
C ARG A 26 17.10 -6.12 -16.66
N GLY A 27 17.37 -4.83 -16.47
CA GLY A 27 16.38 -3.90 -15.97
C GLY A 27 15.93 -4.22 -14.54
N GLU A 28 14.67 -3.92 -14.22
CA GLU A 28 14.02 -4.30 -12.99
C GLU A 28 13.66 -5.78 -12.96
N GLU A 29 13.69 -6.38 -11.79
CA GLU A 29 13.39 -7.81 -11.57
C GLU A 29 12.01 -8.24 -12.09
N MET A 30 11.01 -7.37 -11.95
CA MET A 30 9.64 -7.63 -12.41
C MET A 30 9.56 -7.89 -13.94
N ARG A 31 10.53 -7.45 -14.74
CA ARG A 31 10.59 -7.77 -16.17
C ARG A 31 10.71 -9.27 -16.44
N SER A 32 11.21 -10.03 -15.45
CA SER A 32 11.36 -11.49 -15.56
C SER A 32 10.17 -12.28 -14.99
N TYR A 33 9.19 -11.64 -14.34
CA TYR A 33 8.08 -12.33 -13.69
C TYR A 33 7.09 -12.95 -14.67
N ASP A 34 6.51 -14.07 -14.27
CA ASP A 34 5.36 -14.68 -14.94
C ASP A 34 4.04 -14.16 -14.34
N PRO A 35 2.92 -14.23 -15.09
CA PRO A 35 2.80 -14.66 -16.48
C PRO A 35 3.41 -13.66 -17.47
N LYS A 36 3.75 -14.17 -18.67
CA LYS A 36 4.26 -13.34 -19.77
C LYS A 36 3.13 -12.84 -20.68
N TRP A 37 3.30 -11.65 -21.20
CA TRP A 37 2.53 -11.09 -22.29
C TRP A 37 3.50 -10.90 -23.49
N GLY A 38 3.51 -11.85 -24.39
CA GLY A 38 4.56 -11.94 -25.40
C GLY A 38 5.95 -12.25 -24.77
N LYS A 39 6.91 -11.36 -24.93
CA LYS A 39 8.25 -11.49 -24.36
C LYS A 39 8.38 -10.90 -22.96
N ASP A 40 7.48 -10.01 -22.57
CA ASP A 40 7.57 -9.23 -21.36
C ASP A 40 6.69 -9.80 -20.24
N SER A 41 7.02 -9.46 -19.02
CA SER A 41 6.17 -9.73 -17.87
C SER A 41 4.87 -8.93 -17.97
N ALA A 42 3.72 -9.61 -17.87
CA ALA A 42 2.42 -8.95 -17.83
C ALA A 42 2.33 -7.96 -16.64
N ASN A 43 2.85 -8.33 -15.47
CA ASN A 43 2.89 -7.47 -14.30
C ASN A 43 3.73 -6.20 -14.54
N PHE A 44 4.90 -6.36 -15.21
CA PHE A 44 5.73 -5.21 -15.56
C PHE A 44 5.00 -4.27 -16.53
N ALA A 45 4.41 -4.82 -17.59
CA ALA A 45 3.68 -4.04 -18.59
C ALA A 45 2.49 -3.28 -17.97
N MET A 46 1.73 -3.93 -17.09
CA MET A 46 0.61 -3.29 -16.39
C MET A 46 1.04 -2.11 -15.51
N LEU A 47 2.13 -2.27 -14.74
CA LEU A 47 2.53 -1.28 -13.75
C LEU A 47 3.46 -0.19 -14.30
N ASN A 48 4.02 -0.36 -15.49
CA ASN A 48 4.99 0.58 -16.04
C ASN A 48 4.57 1.21 -17.38
N ARG A 49 3.31 1.04 -17.79
CA ARG A 49 2.79 1.71 -18.99
C ARG A 49 2.91 3.23 -18.87
N GLY A 50 3.17 3.88 -19.97
CA GLY A 50 3.32 5.34 -20.03
C GLY A 50 4.65 5.90 -19.48
N LYS A 51 5.53 5.07 -18.94
CA LYS A 51 6.82 5.52 -18.40
C LYS A 51 7.94 5.42 -19.44
N LYS A 52 8.87 6.35 -19.38
CA LYS A 52 10.15 6.27 -20.10
C LYS A 52 11.16 5.45 -19.28
N SER A 53 11.99 4.63 -19.94
CA SER A 53 13.03 3.85 -19.27
C SER A 53 14.40 4.44 -19.57
N LEU A 54 15.22 4.57 -18.53
CA LEU A 54 16.61 5.03 -18.60
C LEU A 54 17.50 3.95 -17.95
N ALA A 55 18.36 3.31 -18.75
CA ALA A 55 19.26 2.28 -18.27
C ALA A 55 20.57 2.90 -17.78
N LEU A 56 20.83 2.86 -16.46
CA LEU A 56 22.05 3.34 -15.81
C LEU A 56 22.46 2.42 -14.67
N ASP A 57 23.76 2.12 -14.57
CA ASP A 57 24.32 1.50 -13.37
C ASP A 57 24.59 2.60 -12.31
N LEU A 58 23.73 2.64 -11.28
CA LEU A 58 23.89 3.61 -10.19
C LEU A 58 25.14 3.37 -9.32
N LYS A 59 25.77 2.22 -9.42
CA LYS A 59 27.03 1.92 -8.72
C LYS A 59 28.24 2.50 -9.46
N ASP A 60 28.13 2.66 -10.76
CA ASP A 60 29.16 3.31 -11.59
C ASP A 60 29.05 4.84 -11.45
N PRO A 61 30.04 5.53 -10.87
CA PRO A 61 29.99 6.97 -10.64
C PRO A 61 29.87 7.77 -11.93
N VAL A 62 30.44 7.29 -13.04
CA VAL A 62 30.38 7.97 -14.35
C VAL A 62 28.95 7.90 -14.91
N GLN A 63 28.30 6.73 -14.83
CA GLN A 63 26.93 6.59 -15.30
C GLN A 63 25.97 7.35 -14.37
N ARG A 64 26.18 7.26 -13.04
CA ARG A 64 25.37 7.97 -12.07
C ARG A 64 25.40 9.48 -12.25
N ALA A 65 26.56 10.06 -12.58
CA ALA A 65 26.70 11.49 -12.85
C ALA A 65 25.80 11.97 -14.01
N ARG A 66 25.38 11.09 -14.91
CA ARG A 66 24.44 11.42 -15.99
C ARG A 66 23.04 11.76 -15.49
N LEU A 67 22.70 11.43 -14.24
CA LEU A 67 21.45 11.84 -13.62
C LEU A 67 21.43 13.30 -13.18
N THR A 68 22.60 13.91 -12.95
CA THR A 68 22.69 15.27 -12.41
C THR A 68 21.88 16.31 -13.19
N PRO A 69 21.90 16.36 -14.54
CA PRO A 69 21.04 17.28 -15.28
C PRO A 69 19.54 17.05 -15.02
N LEU A 70 19.11 15.78 -15.00
CA LEU A 70 17.70 15.44 -14.70
C LEU A 70 17.31 15.83 -13.27
N LEU A 71 18.17 15.57 -12.29
CA LEU A 71 17.89 15.85 -10.88
C LEU A 71 17.75 17.35 -10.58
N LYS A 72 18.29 18.24 -11.45
CA LYS A 72 18.08 19.69 -11.34
C LYS A 72 16.68 20.12 -11.73
N ASP A 73 16.02 19.38 -12.62
CA ASP A 73 14.80 19.81 -13.28
C ASP A 73 13.57 18.98 -12.86
N VAL A 74 13.76 17.77 -12.31
CA VAL A 74 12.63 16.95 -11.88
C VAL A 74 11.96 17.52 -10.64
N ASP A 75 10.63 17.37 -10.57
CA ASP A 75 9.83 17.77 -9.43
C ASP A 75 9.86 16.76 -8.29
N ILE A 76 9.97 15.48 -8.63
CA ILE A 76 9.78 14.38 -7.71
C ILE A 76 10.82 13.29 -7.94
N VAL A 77 11.40 12.77 -6.86
CA VAL A 77 12.16 11.52 -6.84
C VAL A 77 11.40 10.51 -5.98
N VAL A 78 11.14 9.31 -6.52
CA VAL A 78 10.53 8.20 -5.79
C VAL A 78 11.48 7.03 -5.75
N GLU A 79 11.77 6.52 -4.56
CA GLU A 79 12.68 5.39 -4.37
C GLU A 79 12.11 4.38 -3.36
N GLN A 80 12.64 3.14 -3.38
CA GLN A 80 12.22 2.06 -2.51
C GLN A 80 13.38 1.22 -1.98
N PHE A 81 14.57 1.74 -2.03
CA PHE A 81 15.73 1.03 -1.51
C PHE A 81 15.64 0.90 0.02
N ARG A 82 16.41 -0.01 0.57
CA ARG A 82 16.55 -0.07 2.03
C ARG A 82 17.15 1.24 2.55
N PRO A 83 16.76 1.67 3.75
CA PRO A 83 17.29 2.90 4.35
C PRO A 83 18.82 3.01 4.23
N GLY A 84 19.29 4.18 3.86
CA GLY A 84 20.71 4.51 3.68
C GLY A 84 21.33 4.02 2.36
N VAL A 85 20.65 3.27 1.50
CA VAL A 85 21.22 2.84 0.21
C VAL A 85 21.41 4.02 -0.73
N MET A 86 20.40 4.87 -0.87
CA MET A 86 20.46 6.04 -1.75
C MET A 86 21.52 7.04 -1.25
N ALA A 87 21.62 7.27 0.05
CA ALA A 87 22.68 8.12 0.61
C ALA A 87 24.09 7.59 0.31
N ARG A 88 24.32 6.27 0.44
CA ARG A 88 25.62 5.67 0.04
C ARG A 88 25.95 5.80 -1.44
N LEU A 89 24.95 5.99 -2.27
CA LEU A 89 25.11 6.25 -3.71
C LEU A 89 25.28 7.76 -4.01
N GLY A 90 25.22 8.65 -3.00
CA GLY A 90 25.20 10.09 -3.21
C GLY A 90 23.93 10.57 -3.94
N LEU A 91 22.82 9.86 -3.71
CA LEU A 91 21.48 10.12 -4.26
C LEU A 91 20.43 10.20 -3.15
N GLY A 92 20.81 10.36 -1.90
CA GLY A 92 19.89 10.58 -0.78
C GLY A 92 19.21 11.95 -0.86
N TYR A 93 18.24 12.16 0.01
CA TYR A 93 17.51 13.45 0.05
C TYR A 93 18.45 14.65 0.15
N GLU A 94 19.39 14.64 1.08
CA GLU A 94 20.30 15.76 1.31
C GLU A 94 21.20 16.03 0.08
N ASP A 95 21.65 14.96 -0.59
CA ASP A 95 22.47 15.07 -1.80
C ASP A 95 21.69 15.74 -2.93
N ILE A 96 20.43 15.34 -3.12
CA ILE A 96 19.59 15.87 -4.19
C ILE A 96 19.03 17.24 -3.85
N ALA A 97 18.65 17.49 -2.59
CA ALA A 97 18.19 18.80 -2.14
C ALA A 97 19.27 19.89 -2.29
N ALA A 98 20.54 19.53 -2.14
CA ALA A 98 21.66 20.43 -2.41
C ALA A 98 21.76 20.86 -3.90
N ILE A 99 21.26 20.02 -4.82
CA ILE A 99 21.22 20.30 -6.28
C ILE A 99 19.89 20.97 -6.65
N ASN A 100 18.79 20.52 -6.06
CA ASN A 100 17.43 20.97 -6.32
C ASN A 100 16.67 21.16 -5.00
N PRO A 101 16.72 22.37 -4.40
CA PRO A 101 16.06 22.62 -3.11
C PRO A 101 14.53 22.50 -3.11
N LYS A 102 13.94 22.40 -4.30
CA LYS A 102 12.48 22.25 -4.48
C LYS A 102 12.04 20.79 -4.65
N ILE A 103 12.95 19.84 -4.57
CA ILE A 103 12.66 18.43 -4.80
C ILE A 103 11.67 17.86 -3.78
N ILE A 104 10.68 17.13 -4.25
CA ILE A 104 9.87 16.25 -3.42
C ILE A 104 10.50 14.85 -3.48
N TYR A 105 11.12 14.44 -2.40
CA TYR A 105 11.81 13.16 -2.32
C TYR A 105 10.97 12.16 -1.53
N CYS A 106 10.49 11.10 -2.16
CA CYS A 106 9.60 10.12 -1.57
C CYS A 106 10.31 8.76 -1.41
N SER A 107 10.57 8.38 -0.18
CA SER A 107 11.10 7.06 0.19
C SER A 107 9.97 6.14 0.65
N ILE A 108 9.75 5.02 -0.04
CA ILE A 108 8.71 4.04 0.32
C ILE A 108 9.38 2.79 0.86
N THR A 109 9.23 2.51 2.15
CA THR A 109 9.86 1.36 2.80
C THR A 109 8.87 0.56 3.64
N GLY A 110 9.29 -0.62 4.10
CA GLY A 110 8.45 -1.48 4.93
C GLY A 110 8.13 -0.87 6.29
N TYR A 111 9.14 -0.26 6.92
CA TYR A 111 9.08 0.16 8.32
C TYR A 111 9.60 1.59 8.54
N GLY A 112 9.63 2.43 7.50
CA GLY A 112 10.18 3.79 7.57
C GLY A 112 11.71 3.84 7.46
N GLN A 113 12.24 5.07 7.41
CA GLN A 113 13.68 5.35 7.32
C GLN A 113 14.39 5.23 8.67
N ALA A 114 13.66 5.26 9.77
CA ALA A 114 14.18 5.22 11.14
C ALA A 114 13.44 4.19 12.00
N GLY A 115 13.94 3.97 13.22
CA GLY A 115 13.33 3.06 14.18
C GLY A 115 13.92 1.64 14.17
N PRO A 116 13.50 0.78 15.13
CA PRO A 116 14.13 -0.51 15.37
C PRO A 116 13.95 -1.55 14.26
N LYS A 117 12.93 -1.37 13.41
CA LYS A 117 12.64 -2.26 12.28
C LYS A 117 13.12 -1.71 10.93
N ALA A 118 13.65 -0.50 10.84
CA ALA A 118 14.00 0.17 9.58
C ALA A 118 14.90 -0.67 8.66
N ALA A 119 15.87 -1.39 9.22
CA ALA A 119 16.78 -2.27 8.48
C ALA A 119 16.20 -3.66 8.18
N ARG A 120 15.01 -4.01 8.71
CA ARG A 120 14.41 -5.34 8.57
C ARG A 120 13.90 -5.55 7.15
N ALA A 121 14.24 -6.69 6.57
CA ALA A 121 13.67 -7.12 5.30
C ALA A 121 12.24 -7.64 5.50
N GLY A 122 11.36 -7.36 4.54
CA GLY A 122 10.00 -7.85 4.56
C GLY A 122 9.30 -7.62 3.22
N HIS A 123 8.18 -8.28 3.07
CA HIS A 123 7.22 -8.11 1.99
C HIS A 123 5.84 -7.81 2.59
N ASP A 124 4.87 -7.56 1.77
CA ASP A 124 3.49 -7.22 2.12
C ASP A 124 2.95 -8.05 3.30
N LEU A 125 3.02 -9.36 3.19
CA LEU A 125 2.51 -10.29 4.21
C LEU A 125 3.18 -10.09 5.59
N ASN A 126 4.47 -9.73 5.61
CA ASN A 126 5.18 -9.45 6.86
C ASN A 126 4.67 -8.15 7.50
N TYR A 127 4.40 -7.12 6.70
CA TYR A 127 3.93 -5.83 7.20
C TYR A 127 2.51 -5.91 7.75
N ILE A 128 1.59 -6.61 7.06
CA ILE A 128 0.23 -6.83 7.57
C ILE A 128 0.21 -7.74 8.80
N GLY A 129 1.13 -8.71 8.89
CA GLY A 129 1.31 -9.54 10.07
C GLY A 129 1.85 -8.75 11.27
N ASP A 130 2.93 -8.00 11.05
CA ASP A 130 3.60 -7.20 12.10
C ASP A 130 2.72 -6.05 12.64
N SER A 131 1.81 -5.52 11.84
CA SER A 131 0.83 -4.49 12.27
C SER A 131 -0.37 -5.06 13.02
N GLY A 132 -0.63 -6.36 12.91
CA GLY A 132 -1.81 -7.01 13.48
C GLY A 132 -3.01 -7.09 12.55
N LEU A 133 -2.98 -6.42 11.38
CA LEU A 133 -4.10 -6.42 10.44
C LEU A 133 -4.48 -7.83 9.96
N LEU A 134 -3.49 -8.70 9.74
CA LEU A 134 -3.71 -10.09 9.32
C LEU A 134 -4.53 -10.89 10.34
N ALA A 135 -4.43 -10.55 11.62
CA ALA A 135 -5.12 -11.27 12.69
C ALA A 135 -6.62 -10.94 12.79
N LEU A 136 -7.10 -9.85 12.17
CA LEU A 136 -8.46 -9.36 12.41
C LEU A 136 -9.55 -10.09 11.63
N SER A 137 -9.30 -10.50 10.38
CA SER A 137 -10.35 -11.15 9.55
C SER A 137 -9.83 -12.04 8.42
N CYS A 138 -8.54 -12.34 8.39
CA CYS A 138 -7.97 -13.16 7.32
C CYS A 138 -7.98 -14.65 7.69
N GLY A 139 -9.09 -15.32 7.42
CA GLY A 139 -9.28 -16.73 7.75
C GLY A 139 -9.79 -16.95 9.17
N LYS A 140 -9.27 -17.99 9.84
CA LYS A 140 -9.58 -18.32 11.25
C LYS A 140 -8.32 -18.11 12.09
N PRO A 141 -8.45 -17.88 13.41
CA PRO A 141 -7.28 -17.73 14.29
C PRO A 141 -6.27 -18.88 14.17
N GLN A 142 -6.75 -20.10 13.95
CA GLN A 142 -5.93 -21.31 13.82
C GLN A 142 -5.47 -21.60 12.37
N ALA A 143 -6.07 -20.92 11.40
CA ALA A 143 -5.80 -21.08 9.97
C ALA A 143 -5.93 -19.74 9.24
N PRO A 144 -5.00 -18.80 9.46
CA PRO A 144 -5.03 -17.51 8.77
C PRO A 144 -4.85 -17.71 7.26
N VAL A 145 -5.50 -16.88 6.47
CA VAL A 145 -5.48 -16.93 5.01
C VAL A 145 -4.69 -15.75 4.46
N VAL A 146 -3.87 -16.02 3.44
CA VAL A 146 -3.17 -14.96 2.72
C VAL A 146 -4.21 -14.10 1.97
N PRO A 147 -4.26 -12.78 2.21
CA PRO A 147 -5.18 -11.90 1.50
C PRO A 147 -4.98 -11.95 -0.02
N PRO A 148 -6.04 -11.76 -0.83
CA PRO A 148 -5.96 -11.80 -2.29
C PRO A 148 -5.28 -10.58 -2.91
N ALA A 149 -4.89 -9.60 -2.11
CA ALA A 149 -4.27 -8.35 -2.54
C ALA A 149 -3.05 -8.02 -1.67
N LEU A 150 -2.14 -7.25 -2.24
CA LEU A 150 -0.97 -6.69 -1.54
C LEU A 150 -1.40 -5.44 -0.76
N ILE A 151 -1.96 -5.65 0.43
CA ILE A 151 -2.61 -4.61 1.22
C ILE A 151 -1.60 -3.56 1.69
N ALA A 152 -0.47 -3.98 2.25
CA ALA A 152 0.55 -3.05 2.72
C ALA A 152 1.22 -2.30 1.57
N ASP A 153 1.53 -2.98 0.47
CA ASP A 153 2.13 -2.37 -0.71
C ASP A 153 1.22 -1.30 -1.34
N ILE A 154 -0.09 -1.57 -1.39
CA ILE A 154 -1.06 -0.67 -2.03
C ILE A 154 -1.60 0.36 -1.03
N ALA A 155 -2.25 -0.08 0.03
CA ALA A 155 -2.92 0.80 0.98
C ALA A 155 -1.93 1.48 1.94
N GLY A 156 -0.87 0.78 2.37
CA GLY A 156 0.16 1.34 3.25
C GLY A 156 1.27 2.08 2.50
N GLY A 157 1.53 1.77 1.23
CA GLY A 157 2.62 2.35 0.45
C GLY A 157 2.17 3.24 -0.70
N THR A 158 1.49 2.66 -1.69
CA THR A 158 1.17 3.35 -2.96
C THR A 158 0.29 4.58 -2.76
N TYR A 159 -0.88 4.42 -2.12
CA TYR A 159 -1.81 5.54 -1.91
C TYR A 159 -1.24 6.62 -0.99
N PRO A 160 -0.64 6.29 0.18
CA PRO A 160 0.01 7.31 1.01
C PRO A 160 1.11 8.06 0.28
N ALA A 161 1.92 7.38 -0.54
CA ALA A 161 2.96 8.04 -1.33
C ALA A 161 2.37 9.07 -2.31
N VAL A 162 1.38 8.68 -3.12
CA VAL A 162 0.73 9.59 -4.08
C VAL A 162 0.07 10.75 -3.36
N PHE A 163 -0.69 10.47 -2.30
CA PHE A 163 -1.38 11.49 -1.52
C PHE A 163 -0.41 12.53 -0.93
N ASN A 164 0.66 12.07 -0.27
CA ASN A 164 1.65 12.96 0.34
C ASN A 164 2.49 13.69 -0.71
N ILE A 165 2.80 13.09 -1.87
CA ILE A 165 3.46 13.76 -2.98
C ILE A 165 2.61 14.95 -3.46
N LEU A 166 1.31 14.75 -3.67
CA LEU A 166 0.42 15.82 -4.14
C LEU A 166 0.28 16.94 -3.10
N LEU A 167 0.19 16.61 -1.81
CA LEU A 167 0.18 17.60 -0.73
C LEU A 167 1.50 18.37 -0.66
N ALA A 168 2.64 17.69 -0.77
CA ALA A 168 3.96 18.32 -0.75
C ALA A 168 4.18 19.23 -1.97
N LEU A 169 3.70 18.84 -3.16
CA LEU A 169 3.72 19.71 -4.34
C LEU A 169 2.91 20.98 -4.10
N ARG A 170 1.71 20.86 -3.56
CA ARG A 170 0.86 22.01 -3.22
C ARG A 170 1.53 22.92 -2.18
N ASP A 171 2.14 22.35 -1.14
CA ASP A 171 2.85 23.11 -0.13
C ASP A 171 4.08 23.83 -0.74
N ARG A 172 4.82 23.15 -1.59
CA ARG A 172 5.94 23.73 -2.35
C ARG A 172 5.51 24.93 -3.20
N ASP A 173 4.32 24.86 -3.82
CA ASP A 173 3.80 25.98 -4.63
C ASP A 173 3.55 27.23 -3.80
N HIS A 174 3.30 27.09 -2.48
CA HIS A 174 3.09 28.21 -1.56
C HIS A 174 4.39 28.71 -0.91
N ASN A 175 5.26 27.80 -0.47
CA ASN A 175 6.45 28.16 0.34
C ASN A 175 7.77 28.09 -0.43
N GLY A 176 7.78 27.49 -1.62
CA GLY A 176 8.95 27.35 -2.48
C GLY A 176 9.93 26.24 -2.09
N ASN A 177 9.67 25.48 -1.03
CA ASN A 177 10.58 24.46 -0.50
C ASN A 177 10.20 23.05 -0.92
N GLY A 178 11.21 22.20 -1.13
CA GLY A 178 11.03 20.76 -1.27
C GLY A 178 10.76 20.06 0.04
N ALA A 179 10.54 18.74 -0.02
CA ALA A 179 10.26 17.92 1.17
C ALA A 179 10.81 16.50 1.02
N HIS A 180 11.21 15.89 2.14
CA HIS A 180 11.45 14.45 2.24
C HIS A 180 10.23 13.76 2.83
N LEU A 181 9.66 12.82 2.09
CA LEU A 181 8.50 12.03 2.46
C LEU A 181 8.97 10.61 2.84
N ASP A 182 8.85 10.27 4.10
CA ASP A 182 9.10 8.91 4.61
C ASP A 182 7.79 8.14 4.68
N ILE A 183 7.57 7.22 3.75
CA ILE A 183 6.36 6.41 3.65
C ILE A 183 6.65 5.02 4.21
N SER A 184 6.27 4.81 5.46
CA SER A 184 6.29 3.51 6.13
C SER A 184 5.02 2.74 5.83
N MET A 185 5.14 1.60 5.14
CA MET A 185 3.97 0.81 4.78
C MET A 185 3.27 0.20 5.98
N SER A 186 4.02 -0.26 6.98
CA SER A 186 3.45 -0.84 8.19
C SER A 186 2.69 0.20 9.02
N ASP A 187 3.24 1.42 9.14
CA ASP A 187 2.61 2.46 9.96
C ASP A 187 1.32 2.97 9.31
N ASN A 188 1.31 3.08 7.98
CA ASN A 188 0.13 3.50 7.24
C ASN A 188 -1.00 2.44 7.22
N LEU A 189 -0.81 1.25 7.81
CA LEU A 189 -1.88 0.27 7.98
C LEU A 189 -2.76 0.54 9.21
N PHE A 190 -2.30 1.29 10.20
CA PHE A 190 -3.07 1.58 11.40
C PHE A 190 -4.44 2.22 11.13
N PRO A 191 -4.60 3.19 10.20
CA PRO A 191 -5.91 3.71 9.84
C PRO A 191 -6.90 2.66 9.33
N PHE A 192 -6.43 1.57 8.72
CA PHE A 192 -7.30 0.49 8.25
C PHE A 192 -7.82 -0.40 9.38
N MET A 193 -7.19 -0.32 10.56
CA MET A 193 -7.58 -1.05 11.76
C MET A 193 -8.30 -0.15 12.77
N TYR A 194 -8.77 1.04 12.36
CA TYR A 194 -9.34 2.04 13.28
C TYR A 194 -10.47 1.48 14.13
N TRP A 195 -11.28 0.56 13.58
CA TRP A 195 -12.38 -0.07 14.29
C TRP A 195 -11.89 -0.92 15.46
N ALA A 196 -10.95 -1.83 15.21
CA ALA A 196 -10.35 -2.66 16.25
C ALA A 196 -9.58 -1.83 17.29
N LEU A 197 -8.87 -0.78 16.83
CA LEU A 197 -8.15 0.14 17.72
C LEU A 197 -9.11 0.92 18.62
N ALA A 198 -10.23 1.41 18.08
CA ALA A 198 -11.24 2.13 18.84
C ALA A 198 -11.94 1.22 19.87
N GLU A 199 -12.30 0.00 19.48
CA GLU A 199 -12.91 -1.00 20.35
C GLU A 199 -11.97 -1.39 21.50
N GLY A 200 -10.72 -1.75 21.19
CA GLY A 200 -9.71 -2.09 22.19
C GLY A 200 -9.43 -0.94 23.16
N GLN A 201 -9.36 0.29 22.65
CA GLN A 201 -9.13 1.47 23.48
C GLN A 201 -10.33 1.80 24.39
N ALA A 202 -11.55 1.60 23.90
CA ALA A 202 -12.77 1.92 24.64
C ALA A 202 -13.12 0.87 25.70
N THR A 203 -12.89 -0.41 25.41
CA THR A 203 -13.32 -1.52 26.25
C THR A 203 -12.19 -2.18 27.05
N GLY A 204 -10.94 -1.95 26.69
CA GLY A 204 -9.78 -2.69 27.20
C GLY A 204 -9.67 -4.11 26.64
N GLN A 205 -10.55 -4.51 25.72
CA GLN A 205 -10.55 -5.83 25.07
C GLN A 205 -10.28 -5.66 23.59
N TRP A 206 -9.20 -6.25 23.11
CA TRP A 206 -8.85 -6.21 21.70
C TRP A 206 -9.59 -7.30 20.94
N PRO A 207 -10.30 -6.97 19.84
CA PRO A 207 -11.02 -7.96 19.08
C PRO A 207 -10.07 -8.96 18.42
N GLY A 208 -10.49 -10.20 18.36
CA GLY A 208 -9.82 -11.26 17.63
C GLY A 208 -10.24 -11.33 16.16
N ASN A 209 -9.95 -12.45 15.54
CA ASN A 209 -10.27 -12.70 14.15
C ASN A 209 -11.78 -12.87 13.95
N GLY A 210 -12.39 -11.92 13.24
CA GLY A 210 -13.81 -11.95 12.93
C GLY A 210 -14.72 -11.53 14.09
N ASP A 211 -14.21 -10.97 15.18
CA ASP A 211 -15.01 -10.66 16.37
C ASP A 211 -15.73 -9.31 16.29
N SER A 212 -15.18 -8.34 15.54
CA SER A 212 -15.81 -7.02 15.43
C SER A 212 -16.96 -7.00 14.42
N LEU A 213 -17.88 -6.05 14.60
CA LEU A 213 -19.07 -5.85 13.79
C LEU A 213 -18.81 -5.96 12.27
N VAL A 214 -17.76 -5.28 11.79
CA VAL A 214 -17.44 -5.21 10.35
C VAL A 214 -16.37 -6.20 9.89
N THR A 215 -16.02 -7.18 10.73
CA THR A 215 -15.06 -8.23 10.40
C THR A 215 -15.68 -9.64 10.41
N GLY A 216 -16.98 -9.74 10.62
CA GLY A 216 -17.71 -11.02 10.68
C GLY A 216 -18.29 -11.37 12.04
N GLY A 217 -18.11 -10.52 13.05
CA GLY A 217 -18.65 -10.72 14.41
C GLY A 217 -20.14 -10.40 14.54
N SER A 218 -20.84 -10.14 13.44
CA SER A 218 -22.27 -9.87 13.43
C SER A 218 -22.94 -10.57 12.26
N PRO A 219 -24.17 -11.13 12.45
CA PRO A 219 -24.95 -11.67 11.35
C PRO A 219 -25.33 -10.62 10.31
N ARG A 220 -25.27 -9.33 10.66
CA ARG A 220 -25.51 -8.22 9.74
C ARG A 220 -24.32 -7.90 8.83
N TYR A 221 -23.15 -8.50 9.07
CA TYR A 221 -21.96 -8.28 8.26
C TYR A 221 -21.20 -9.59 8.09
N GLN A 222 -21.68 -10.44 7.17
CA GLN A 222 -21.20 -11.82 7.10
C GLN A 222 -21.30 -12.39 5.67
N LEU A 223 -20.57 -13.47 5.43
CA LEU A 223 -20.68 -14.29 4.23
C LEU A 223 -21.59 -15.51 4.53
N TYR A 224 -22.64 -15.65 3.77
CA TYR A 224 -23.56 -16.78 3.88
C TYR A 224 -23.49 -17.71 2.69
N PRO A 225 -23.41 -19.04 2.88
CA PRO A 225 -23.50 -19.99 1.78
C PRO A 225 -24.92 -19.99 1.18
N THR A 226 -25.00 -20.14 -0.13
CA THR A 226 -26.26 -20.27 -0.86
C THR A 226 -26.50 -21.71 -1.29
N SER A 227 -27.77 -22.06 -1.59
CA SER A 227 -28.16 -23.43 -1.96
C SER A 227 -27.48 -23.94 -3.25
N ASP A 228 -27.00 -23.05 -4.09
CA ASP A 228 -26.25 -23.38 -5.32
C ASP A 228 -24.73 -23.52 -5.11
N GLY A 229 -24.26 -23.56 -3.85
CA GLY A 229 -22.87 -23.73 -3.49
C GLY A 229 -22.00 -22.48 -3.62
N ARG A 230 -22.60 -21.31 -3.82
CA ARG A 230 -21.94 -20.01 -3.83
C ARG A 230 -22.08 -19.31 -2.48
N PHE A 231 -21.69 -18.05 -2.43
CA PHE A 231 -21.81 -17.22 -1.24
C PHE A 231 -22.48 -15.88 -1.57
N VAL A 232 -23.23 -15.37 -0.62
CA VAL A 232 -23.71 -13.99 -0.62
C VAL A 232 -22.97 -13.20 0.45
N ALA A 233 -22.53 -11.99 0.11
CA ALA A 233 -22.00 -11.04 1.06
C ALA A 233 -23.18 -10.18 1.58
N ALA A 234 -23.54 -10.38 2.84
CA ALA A 234 -24.60 -9.63 3.48
C ALA A 234 -24.00 -8.53 4.36
N ALA A 235 -24.47 -7.29 4.17
CA ALA A 235 -24.06 -6.14 4.97
C ALA A 235 -25.24 -5.22 5.32
N PRO A 236 -26.40 -5.75 5.78
CA PRO A 236 -27.58 -4.97 6.16
C PRO A 236 -27.43 -4.41 7.58
N LEU A 237 -26.47 -3.50 7.79
CA LEU A 237 -26.12 -2.97 9.12
C LEU A 237 -27.27 -2.19 9.76
N GLU A 238 -27.97 -1.35 9.00
CA GLU A 238 -29.06 -0.54 9.51
C GLU A 238 -30.34 -1.37 9.66
N GLN A 239 -31.12 -1.08 10.69
CA GLN A 239 -32.33 -1.84 11.05
C GLN A 239 -33.30 -2.06 9.89
N LYS A 240 -33.54 -1.04 9.07
CA LYS A 240 -34.44 -1.15 7.91
C LYS A 240 -33.93 -2.14 6.86
N PHE A 241 -32.61 -2.21 6.67
CA PHE A 241 -32.00 -3.14 5.72
C PHE A 241 -31.93 -4.56 6.29
N TRP A 242 -31.69 -4.68 7.60
CA TRP A 242 -31.75 -5.96 8.29
C TRP A 242 -33.16 -6.56 8.19
N GLN A 243 -34.21 -5.76 8.45
CA GLN A 243 -35.59 -6.18 8.29
C GLN A 243 -35.87 -6.67 6.86
N ALA A 244 -35.52 -5.87 5.86
CA ALA A 244 -35.73 -6.25 4.47
C ALA A 244 -34.96 -7.53 4.07
N PHE A 245 -33.73 -7.69 4.56
CA PHE A 245 -32.94 -8.90 4.32
C PHE A 245 -33.57 -10.13 4.97
N THR A 246 -33.96 -10.05 6.25
CA THR A 246 -34.56 -11.15 6.99
C THR A 246 -35.95 -11.53 6.44
N ASP A 247 -36.73 -10.55 5.95
CA ASP A 247 -38.00 -10.80 5.24
C ASP A 247 -37.75 -11.53 3.92
N ALA A 248 -36.76 -11.12 3.16
CA ALA A 248 -36.42 -11.70 1.85
C ALA A 248 -35.98 -13.17 1.94
N ILE A 249 -35.26 -13.54 3.01
CA ILE A 249 -34.82 -14.92 3.23
C ILE A 249 -35.82 -15.75 4.04
N GLY A 250 -36.95 -15.16 4.48
CA GLY A 250 -37.97 -15.83 5.27
C GLY A 250 -37.50 -16.25 6.68
N LEU A 251 -36.59 -15.44 7.29
CA LEU A 251 -36.09 -15.74 8.62
C LEU A 251 -37.23 -15.60 9.66
N ASP A 252 -37.35 -16.57 10.57
CA ASP A 252 -38.33 -16.54 11.63
C ASP A 252 -38.15 -15.33 12.55
N ALA A 253 -39.27 -14.74 12.98
CA ALA A 253 -39.25 -13.48 13.73
C ALA A 253 -38.43 -13.57 15.04
N GLU A 254 -38.40 -14.73 15.67
CA GLU A 254 -37.66 -15.00 16.91
C GLU A 254 -36.14 -14.97 16.71
N LEU A 255 -35.65 -15.23 15.48
CA LEU A 255 -34.23 -15.23 15.11
C LEU A 255 -33.76 -13.90 14.59
N ARG A 256 -34.64 -12.90 14.45
CA ARG A 256 -34.29 -11.59 13.89
C ARG A 256 -33.66 -10.63 14.90
N ASP A 257 -33.80 -10.94 16.20
CA ASP A 257 -33.15 -10.17 17.27
C ASP A 257 -31.70 -10.64 17.42
N ASP A 258 -30.80 -9.88 16.82
CA ASP A 258 -29.36 -10.13 16.83
C ASP A 258 -28.64 -9.42 17.97
N THR A 259 -29.35 -8.79 18.89
CA THR A 259 -28.76 -8.08 20.04
C THR A 259 -28.26 -9.03 21.14
N GLN A 260 -28.79 -10.25 21.19
CA GLN A 260 -28.44 -11.24 22.21
C GLN A 260 -27.58 -12.41 21.68
N ASN A 261 -27.55 -12.61 20.35
CA ASN A 261 -26.78 -13.64 19.66
C ASN A 261 -26.24 -13.04 18.36
N PRO A 262 -25.15 -12.28 18.41
CA PRO A 262 -24.50 -11.75 17.23
C PRO A 262 -23.90 -12.87 16.36
#